data_0ff5d995f1de6a1e5382939005fdc672
#
_entry.id   0ff5d995f1de6a1e5382939005fdc672
#
_cell.length_a   1.000
_cell.length_b   1.000
_cell.length_c   1.000
_cell.angle_alpha   90.00
_cell.angle_beta   90.00
_cell.angle_gamma   90.00
#
_symmetry.space_group_name_H-M   'P 1'
#
loop_
_entity.id
_entity.type
_entity.pdbx_description
1 polymer ?
#
loop_
_entity_poly.entity_id
_entity_poly.type
_entity_poly.pdbx_seq_one_letter_code
_entity_poly.pdbx_strand_id
1 'polypeptide(L)'
;LIQVENVSPLGILAVTFTNKAAAEMRGRVQELLDMPVNHLWIGTFHGLAHRLLRRHAQEAGLPEGFQILDAEDQQRLIRRLLKNLDLDENTWVPREVQWFINHHKDEGQRAADLRDDGDETRRQLIRLYALYQESCDKAGLVDFAELLLRAFELWKKNPDVLAQYRRRFRHILVDEFQDTNAIQYAW
;
A
#
# COMPACT_ATOMS: atom_id res chain seq x y z
N LEU A 1 11.47 -1.73 -25.87
CA LEU A 1 10.11 -1.23 -26.03
C LEU A 1 10.11 0.19 -26.63
N ILE A 2 10.66 1.20 -25.94
CA ILE A 2 10.56 2.60 -26.37
C ILE A 2 11.29 2.84 -27.69
N GLN A 3 12.59 2.50 -27.77
CA GLN A 3 13.42 2.77 -28.94
C GLN A 3 13.18 1.86 -30.15
N VAL A 4 12.76 0.62 -29.89
CA VAL A 4 12.60 -0.40 -30.93
C VAL A 4 11.14 -0.51 -31.40
N GLU A 5 10.20 -0.46 -30.47
CA GLU A 5 8.79 -0.66 -30.76
C GLU A 5 7.97 0.65 -30.73
N ASN A 6 8.63 1.79 -30.57
CA ASN A 6 8.02 3.12 -30.47
C ASN A 6 6.89 3.20 -29.40
N VAL A 7 7.02 2.46 -28.32
CA VAL A 7 6.08 2.51 -27.21
C VAL A 7 6.25 3.84 -26.46
N SER A 8 5.15 4.53 -26.20
CA SER A 8 5.16 5.76 -25.42
C SER A 8 5.64 5.47 -23.99
N PRO A 9 6.64 6.18 -23.46
CA PRO A 9 7.09 6.03 -22.06
C PRO A 9 5.96 6.21 -21.04
N LEU A 10 4.95 7.00 -21.37
CA LEU A 10 3.77 7.24 -20.52
C LEU A 10 2.86 6.02 -20.40
N GLY A 11 2.97 5.08 -21.34
CA GLY A 11 2.23 3.82 -21.36
C GLY A 11 2.91 2.67 -20.63
N ILE A 12 4.04 2.94 -19.95
CA ILE A 12 4.81 1.94 -19.24
C ILE A 12 4.71 2.18 -17.73
N LEU A 13 4.42 1.11 -16.98
CA LEU A 13 4.52 1.01 -15.54
C LEU A 13 5.71 0.12 -15.21
N ALA A 14 6.71 0.65 -14.50
CA ALA A 14 7.88 -0.11 -14.08
C ALA A 14 8.01 -0.11 -12.55
N VAL A 15 8.00 -1.29 -11.96
CA VAL A 15 7.90 -1.48 -10.51
C VAL A 15 9.08 -2.28 -9.99
N THR A 16 9.60 -1.86 -8.84
CA THR A 16 10.64 -2.56 -8.09
C THR A 16 10.35 -2.50 -6.59
N PHE A 17 11.20 -3.14 -5.76
CA PHE A 17 10.97 -3.25 -4.32
C PHE A 17 11.68 -2.17 -3.49
N THR A 18 12.82 -1.64 -3.97
CA THR A 18 13.62 -0.70 -3.19
C THR A 18 13.73 0.67 -3.84
N ASN A 19 13.81 1.71 -3.01
CA ASN A 19 14.01 3.07 -3.49
C ASN A 19 15.34 3.22 -4.25
N LYS A 20 16.37 2.46 -3.88
CA LYS A 20 17.66 2.45 -4.58
C LYS A 20 17.50 1.91 -6.00
N ALA A 21 16.87 0.74 -6.16
CA ALA A 21 16.62 0.16 -7.49
C ALA A 21 15.71 1.06 -8.34
N ALA A 22 14.69 1.67 -7.75
CA ALA A 22 13.83 2.63 -8.44
C ALA A 22 14.60 3.88 -8.92
N ALA A 23 15.52 4.40 -8.11
CA ALA A 23 16.37 5.53 -8.48
C ALA A 23 17.34 5.16 -9.62
N GLU A 24 17.96 3.99 -9.54
CA GLU A 24 18.86 3.47 -10.58
C GLU A 24 18.10 3.25 -11.90
N MET A 25 16.92 2.64 -11.85
CA MET A 25 16.07 2.44 -13.02
C MET A 25 15.71 3.78 -13.68
N ARG A 26 15.29 4.78 -12.89
CA ARG A 26 15.00 6.13 -13.41
C ARG A 26 16.23 6.78 -14.05
N GLY A 27 17.40 6.69 -13.43
CA GLY A 27 18.66 7.21 -13.98
C GLY A 27 18.99 6.61 -15.35
N ARG A 28 18.96 5.29 -15.45
CA ARG A 28 19.21 4.58 -16.72
C ARG A 28 18.20 4.94 -17.81
N VAL A 29 16.91 5.06 -17.45
CA VAL A 29 15.87 5.47 -18.42
C VAL A 29 16.07 6.91 -18.86
N GLN A 30 16.45 7.81 -17.96
CA GLN A 30 16.75 9.20 -18.28
C GLN A 30 17.93 9.34 -19.25
N GLU A 31 19.00 8.59 -19.02
CA GLU A 31 20.18 8.55 -19.91
C GLU A 31 19.83 8.01 -21.29
N LEU A 32 19.01 6.95 -21.35
CA LEU A 32 18.60 6.32 -22.64
C LEU A 32 17.66 7.17 -23.46
N LEU A 33 16.80 7.97 -22.83
CA LEU A 33 15.75 8.73 -23.52
C LEU A 33 16.10 10.21 -23.71
N ASP A 34 17.15 10.69 -23.05
CA ASP A 34 17.53 12.10 -23.01
C ASP A 34 16.35 13.04 -22.69
N MET A 35 15.53 12.62 -21.69
CA MET A 35 14.34 13.35 -21.27
C MET A 35 14.08 13.21 -19.76
N PRO A 36 13.42 14.21 -19.12
CA PRO A 36 13.06 14.11 -17.71
C PRO A 36 12.09 12.94 -17.46
N VAL A 37 12.37 12.12 -16.44
CA VAL A 37 11.62 10.91 -16.11
C VAL A 37 10.68 11.06 -14.91
N ASN A 38 10.61 12.23 -14.28
CA ASN A 38 9.83 12.47 -13.06
C ASN A 38 8.32 12.22 -13.21
N HIS A 39 7.80 12.35 -14.42
CA HIS A 39 6.40 12.13 -14.75
C HIS A 39 6.09 10.67 -15.10
N LEU A 40 7.10 9.83 -15.33
CA LEU A 40 6.93 8.42 -15.62
C LEU A 40 6.49 7.64 -14.39
N TRP A 41 5.88 6.49 -14.62
CA TRP A 41 5.46 5.59 -13.57
C TRP A 41 6.53 4.52 -13.33
N ILE A 42 7.64 4.96 -12.76
CA ILE A 42 8.79 4.14 -12.38
C ILE A 42 9.01 4.33 -10.87
N GLY A 43 8.89 3.26 -10.09
CA GLY A 43 9.02 3.37 -8.65
C GLY A 43 8.84 2.05 -7.92
N THR A 44 8.78 2.13 -6.59
CA THR A 44 8.41 0.99 -5.75
C THR A 44 6.89 0.80 -5.73
N PHE A 45 6.42 -0.40 -5.39
CA PHE A 45 4.99 -0.68 -5.18
C PHE A 45 4.35 0.38 -4.28
N HIS A 46 4.92 0.61 -3.09
CA HIS A 46 4.40 1.59 -2.14
C HIS A 46 4.44 3.03 -2.66
N GLY A 47 5.52 3.42 -3.34
CA GLY A 47 5.64 4.76 -3.92
C GLY A 47 4.61 5.02 -5.01
N LEU A 48 4.34 4.03 -5.86
CA LEU A 48 3.34 4.12 -6.93
C LEU A 48 1.92 4.05 -6.37
N ALA A 49 1.65 3.19 -5.39
CA ALA A 49 0.38 3.17 -4.67
C ALA A 49 0.09 4.51 -3.97
N HIS A 50 1.09 5.09 -3.28
CA HIS A 50 0.97 6.42 -2.69
C HIS A 50 0.63 7.48 -3.74
N ARG A 51 1.35 7.50 -4.88
CA ARG A 51 1.08 8.43 -6.00
C ARG A 51 -0.35 8.27 -6.53
N LEU A 52 -0.82 7.04 -6.65
CA LEU A 52 -2.19 6.73 -7.06
C LEU A 52 -3.20 7.28 -6.06
N LEU A 53 -3.05 6.97 -4.78
CA LEU A 53 -3.94 7.41 -3.70
C LEU A 53 -3.96 8.94 -3.55
N ARG A 54 -2.83 9.63 -3.76
CA ARG A 54 -2.81 11.10 -3.78
C ARG A 54 -3.65 11.70 -4.91
N ARG A 55 -3.74 11.02 -6.05
CA ARG A 55 -4.53 11.47 -7.20
C ARG A 55 -6.02 11.17 -7.05
N HIS A 56 -6.34 10.12 -6.31
CA HIS A 56 -7.68 9.57 -6.15
C HIS A 56 -8.06 9.46 -4.67
N ALA A 57 -7.66 10.46 -3.87
CA ALA A 57 -7.88 10.41 -2.43
C ALA A 57 -9.37 10.30 -2.09
N GLN A 58 -10.20 11.07 -2.76
CA GLN A 58 -11.64 11.08 -2.55
C GLN A 58 -12.27 9.73 -2.89
N GLU A 59 -11.94 9.15 -4.05
CA GLU A 59 -12.44 7.84 -4.49
C GLU A 59 -11.92 6.70 -3.59
N ALA A 60 -10.74 6.86 -3.01
CA ALA A 60 -10.16 5.95 -2.03
C ALA A 60 -10.71 6.12 -0.60
N GLY A 61 -11.60 7.12 -0.38
CA GLY A 61 -12.12 7.44 0.95
C GLY A 61 -11.08 8.02 1.89
N LEU A 62 -10.08 8.74 1.35
CA LEU A 62 -9.02 9.40 2.11
C LEU A 62 -9.16 10.93 2.03
N PRO A 63 -8.78 11.66 3.09
CA PRO A 63 -8.64 13.11 2.99
C PRO A 63 -7.48 13.47 2.05
N GLU A 64 -7.55 14.58 1.33
CA GLU A 64 -6.49 15.01 0.39
C GLU A 64 -5.11 15.14 1.05
N GLY A 65 -5.08 15.53 2.32
CA GLY A 65 -3.86 15.69 3.11
C GLY A 65 -3.48 14.49 3.96
N PHE A 66 -3.94 13.26 3.67
CA PHE A 66 -3.64 12.09 4.50
C PHE A 66 -2.13 11.95 4.76
N GLN A 67 -1.76 11.46 5.94
CA GLN A 67 -0.37 11.33 6.36
C GLN A 67 0.05 9.86 6.39
N ILE A 68 1.32 9.61 6.07
CA ILE A 68 1.89 8.27 6.14
C ILE A 68 2.39 8.02 7.57
N LEU A 69 1.98 6.90 8.16
CA LEU A 69 2.54 6.40 9.41
C LEU A 69 3.76 5.52 9.11
N ASP A 70 4.88 5.83 9.73
CA ASP A 70 6.00 4.89 9.78
C ASP A 70 5.75 3.77 10.82
N ALA A 71 6.67 2.80 10.87
CA ALA A 71 6.53 1.64 11.74
C ALA A 71 6.54 2.01 13.25
N GLU A 72 7.28 3.04 13.63
CA GLU A 72 7.35 3.51 15.02
C GLU A 72 6.09 4.26 15.43
N ASP A 73 5.59 5.12 14.55
CA ASP A 73 4.33 5.83 14.75
C ASP A 73 3.16 4.87 14.83
N GLN A 74 3.16 3.83 13.99
CA GLN A 74 2.18 2.75 14.03
C GLN A 74 2.18 2.06 15.40
N GLN A 75 3.36 1.70 15.93
CA GLN A 75 3.46 1.10 17.26
C GLN A 75 3.01 2.05 18.38
N ARG A 76 3.34 3.34 18.28
CA ARG A 76 2.87 4.34 19.24
C ARG A 76 1.34 4.44 19.26
N LEU A 77 0.72 4.39 18.09
CA LEU A 77 -0.74 4.39 18.01
C LEU A 77 -1.35 3.12 18.62
N ILE A 78 -0.75 1.96 18.36
CA ILE A 78 -1.19 0.68 18.95
C ILE A 78 -1.06 0.70 20.48
N ARG A 79 0.08 1.17 21.05
CA ARG A 79 0.23 1.32 22.50
C ARG A 79 -0.84 2.22 23.11
N ARG A 80 -1.14 3.34 22.48
CA ARG A 80 -2.22 4.23 22.93
C ARG A 80 -3.57 3.53 22.91
N LEU A 81 -3.85 2.74 21.87
CA LEU A 81 -5.07 1.96 21.76
C LEU A 81 -5.18 0.92 22.88
N LEU A 82 -4.12 0.15 23.13
CA LEU A 82 -4.07 -0.84 24.21
C LEU A 82 -4.33 -0.18 25.58
N LYS A 83 -3.67 0.93 25.85
CA LYS A 83 -3.87 1.71 27.09
C LYS A 83 -5.32 2.20 27.24
N ASN A 84 -5.93 2.69 26.17
CA ASN A 84 -7.32 3.17 26.21
C ASN A 84 -8.34 2.04 26.46
N LEU A 85 -7.95 0.79 26.17
CA LEU A 85 -8.76 -0.41 26.36
C LEU A 85 -8.43 -1.15 27.66
N ASP A 86 -7.55 -0.59 28.50
CA ASP A 86 -7.04 -1.23 29.71
C ASP A 86 -6.42 -2.62 29.45
N LEU A 87 -5.78 -2.80 28.30
CA LEU A 87 -5.09 -4.03 27.91
C LEU A 87 -3.62 -3.95 28.26
N ASP A 88 -3.11 -5.01 28.91
CA ASP A 88 -1.71 -5.13 29.30
C ASP A 88 -0.79 -5.32 28.10
N GLU A 89 0.22 -4.45 27.95
CA GLU A 89 1.20 -4.49 26.85
C GLU A 89 2.16 -5.69 26.92
N ASN A 90 2.26 -6.37 28.05
CA ASN A 90 3.03 -7.62 28.15
C ASN A 90 2.27 -8.81 27.56
N THR A 91 0.94 -8.79 27.67
CA THR A 91 0.05 -9.79 27.08
C THR A 91 -0.21 -9.48 25.62
N TRP A 92 -0.45 -8.22 25.29
CA TRP A 92 -0.74 -7.73 23.95
C TRP A 92 0.44 -6.91 23.42
N VAL A 93 1.51 -7.60 23.05
CA VAL A 93 2.76 -6.96 22.63
C VAL A 93 2.51 -6.08 21.39
N PRO A 94 2.77 -4.76 21.44
CA PRO A 94 2.43 -3.85 20.33
C PRO A 94 3.02 -4.27 18.98
N ARG A 95 4.22 -4.85 18.98
CA ARG A 95 4.88 -5.34 17.76
C ARG A 95 4.16 -6.55 17.16
N GLU A 96 3.61 -7.42 17.98
CA GLU A 96 2.85 -8.60 17.51
C GLU A 96 1.49 -8.17 16.96
N VAL A 97 0.82 -7.22 17.61
CA VAL A 97 -0.41 -6.61 17.09
C VAL A 97 -0.15 -5.91 15.75
N GLN A 98 0.94 -5.15 15.63
CA GLN A 98 1.37 -4.52 14.39
C GLN A 98 1.60 -5.56 13.28
N TRP A 99 2.32 -6.62 13.61
CA TRP A 99 2.59 -7.71 12.66
C TRP A 99 1.28 -8.36 12.19
N PHE A 100 0.35 -8.64 13.07
CA PHE A 100 -0.96 -9.21 12.74
C PHE A 100 -1.73 -8.29 11.77
N ILE A 101 -1.79 -7.00 12.05
CA ILE A 101 -2.47 -6.02 11.20
C ILE A 101 -1.83 -5.97 9.82
N ASN A 102 -0.51 -5.80 9.76
CA ASN A 102 0.22 -5.65 8.51
C ASN A 102 0.13 -6.94 7.67
N HIS A 103 0.30 -8.11 8.29
CA HIS A 103 0.18 -9.40 7.63
C HIS A 103 -1.17 -9.56 6.91
N HIS A 104 -2.27 -9.29 7.61
CA HIS A 104 -3.60 -9.42 6.99
C HIS A 104 -3.86 -8.35 5.92
N LYS A 105 -3.33 -7.14 6.06
CA LYS A 105 -3.37 -6.14 4.99
C LYS A 105 -2.60 -6.60 3.74
N ASP A 106 -1.43 -7.20 3.92
CA ASP A 106 -0.60 -7.75 2.83
C ASP A 106 -1.27 -8.94 2.12
N GLU A 107 -2.15 -9.66 2.83
CA GLU A 107 -3.04 -10.69 2.25
C GLU A 107 -4.35 -10.12 1.65
N GLY A 108 -4.51 -8.81 1.64
CA GLY A 108 -5.69 -8.15 1.08
C GLY A 108 -6.95 -8.23 1.95
N GLN A 109 -6.78 -8.48 3.26
CA GLN A 109 -7.87 -8.73 4.21
C GLN A 109 -8.08 -7.57 5.17
N ARG A 110 -9.33 -7.17 5.34
CA ARG A 110 -9.78 -6.27 6.41
C ARG A 110 -10.13 -7.06 7.68
N ALA A 111 -10.21 -6.38 8.82
CA ALA A 111 -10.66 -7.01 10.06
C ALA A 111 -12.04 -7.71 9.91
N ALA A 112 -12.93 -7.14 9.10
CA ALA A 112 -14.26 -7.69 8.83
C ALA A 112 -14.24 -8.99 8.01
N ASP A 113 -13.15 -9.28 7.29
CA ASP A 113 -12.98 -10.48 6.47
C ASP A 113 -12.47 -11.66 7.30
N LEU A 114 -11.99 -11.39 8.53
CA LEU A 114 -11.36 -12.39 9.39
C LEU A 114 -12.37 -13.11 10.28
N ARG A 115 -12.09 -14.39 10.56
CA ARG A 115 -12.85 -15.20 11.51
C ARG A 115 -11.98 -15.58 12.70
N ASP A 116 -12.57 -15.61 13.86
CA ASP A 116 -11.89 -15.99 15.10
C ASP A 116 -11.83 -17.50 15.34
N ASP A 117 -12.72 -18.25 14.66
CA ASP A 117 -12.85 -19.72 14.73
C ASP A 117 -12.96 -20.24 16.17
N GLY A 118 -13.46 -19.40 17.10
CA GLY A 118 -13.60 -19.72 18.51
C GLY A 118 -12.35 -19.42 19.36
N ASP A 119 -11.28 -18.90 18.78
CA ASP A 119 -10.07 -18.47 19.49
C ASP A 119 -10.25 -17.06 20.05
N GLU A 120 -10.21 -16.94 21.36
CA GLU A 120 -10.37 -15.68 22.11
C GLU A 120 -9.22 -14.68 21.81
N THR A 121 -7.98 -15.17 21.72
CA THR A 121 -6.82 -14.36 21.39
C THR A 121 -6.95 -13.78 19.99
N ARG A 122 -7.31 -14.63 19.03
CA ARG A 122 -7.55 -14.20 17.65
C ARG A 122 -8.71 -13.21 17.56
N ARG A 123 -9.80 -13.43 18.29
CA ARG A 123 -10.94 -12.49 18.38
C ARG A 123 -10.48 -11.12 18.85
N GLN A 124 -9.66 -11.06 19.89
CA GLN A 124 -9.13 -9.80 20.40
C GLN A 124 -8.19 -9.10 19.40
N LEU A 125 -7.33 -9.84 18.68
CA LEU A 125 -6.48 -9.29 17.64
C LEU A 125 -7.30 -8.69 16.49
N ILE A 126 -8.36 -9.37 16.05
CA ILE A 126 -9.29 -8.86 15.03
C ILE A 126 -9.96 -7.56 15.51
N ARG A 127 -10.39 -7.52 16.77
CA ARG A 127 -10.98 -6.31 17.39
C ARG A 127 -9.96 -5.17 17.42
N LEU A 128 -8.72 -5.45 17.81
CA LEU A 128 -7.65 -4.44 17.83
C LEU A 128 -7.35 -3.92 16.43
N TYR A 129 -7.34 -4.78 15.42
CA TYR A 129 -7.18 -4.36 14.03
C TYR A 129 -8.32 -3.42 13.59
N ALA A 130 -9.58 -3.76 13.89
CA ALA A 130 -10.73 -2.92 13.54
C ALA A 130 -10.64 -1.52 14.20
N LEU A 131 -10.34 -1.46 15.50
CA LEU A 131 -10.22 -0.21 16.24
C LEU A 131 -9.00 0.63 15.81
N TYR A 132 -7.89 -0.04 15.49
CA TYR A 132 -6.71 0.60 14.92
C TYR A 132 -7.06 1.28 13.58
N GLN A 133 -7.71 0.56 12.68
CA GLN A 133 -8.09 1.09 11.38
C GLN A 133 -9.07 2.26 11.50
N GLU A 134 -10.07 2.15 12.38
CA GLU A 134 -11.00 3.25 12.66
C GLU A 134 -10.27 4.50 13.17
N SER A 135 -9.27 4.31 14.03
CA SER A 135 -8.46 5.42 14.55
C SER A 135 -7.61 6.08 13.44
N CYS A 136 -7.05 5.28 12.54
CA CYS A 136 -6.32 5.77 11.37
C CYS A 136 -7.23 6.54 10.41
N ASP A 137 -8.39 6.00 10.09
CA ASP A 137 -9.35 6.62 9.17
C ASP A 137 -9.85 7.97 9.71
N LYS A 138 -10.18 8.06 11.00
CA LYS A 138 -10.59 9.30 11.66
C LYS A 138 -9.50 10.38 11.65
N ALA A 139 -8.24 9.98 11.76
CA ALA A 139 -7.11 10.88 11.80
C ALA A 139 -6.48 11.17 10.42
N GLY A 140 -6.97 10.55 9.37
CA GLY A 140 -6.39 10.67 8.02
C GLY A 140 -4.99 10.07 7.93
N LEU A 141 -4.75 8.95 8.63
CA LEU A 141 -3.45 8.28 8.71
C LEU A 141 -3.47 6.99 7.87
N VAL A 142 -2.37 6.72 7.21
CA VAL A 142 -2.20 5.56 6.32
C VAL A 142 -0.85 4.90 6.60
N ASP A 143 -0.84 3.67 7.10
CA ASP A 143 0.40 2.90 7.25
C ASP A 143 0.87 2.29 5.91
N PHE A 144 2.09 1.74 5.87
CA PHE A 144 2.66 1.21 4.64
C PHE A 144 1.84 0.07 4.03
N ALA A 145 1.35 -0.86 4.84
CA ALA A 145 0.52 -1.97 4.34
C ALA A 145 -0.83 -1.45 3.81
N GLU A 146 -1.39 -0.41 4.47
CA GLU A 146 -2.61 0.25 4.03
C GLU A 146 -2.49 0.90 2.65
N LEU A 147 -1.32 1.43 2.28
CA LEU A 147 -1.12 2.01 0.95
C LEU A 147 -1.47 1.03 -0.17
N LEU A 148 -0.98 -0.20 -0.07
CA LEU A 148 -1.23 -1.24 -1.07
C LEU A 148 -2.67 -1.74 -1.01
N LEU A 149 -3.18 -2.03 0.18
CA LEU A 149 -4.54 -2.50 0.37
C LEU A 149 -5.57 -1.47 -0.13
N ARG A 150 -5.40 -0.20 0.24
CA ARG A 150 -6.30 0.88 -0.18
C ARG A 150 -6.24 1.14 -1.69
N ALA A 151 -5.06 1.05 -2.28
CA ALA A 151 -4.88 1.16 -3.73
C ALA A 151 -5.55 -0.02 -4.48
N PHE A 152 -5.45 -1.23 -3.96
CA PHE A 152 -6.15 -2.39 -4.50
C PHE A 152 -7.68 -2.24 -4.38
N GLU A 153 -8.18 -1.81 -3.22
CA GLU A 153 -9.61 -1.55 -3.04
C GLU A 153 -10.13 -0.42 -3.94
N LEU A 154 -9.31 0.60 -4.21
CA LEU A 154 -9.64 1.66 -5.17
C LEU A 154 -9.97 1.07 -6.54
N TRP A 155 -9.15 0.14 -7.04
CA TRP A 155 -9.41 -0.57 -8.29
C TRP A 155 -10.70 -1.37 -8.26
N LYS A 156 -10.96 -2.10 -7.17
CA LYS A 156 -12.18 -2.93 -7.02
C LYS A 156 -13.47 -2.12 -6.95
N LYS A 157 -13.42 -0.98 -6.25
CA LYS A 157 -14.59 -0.13 -6.00
C LYS A 157 -14.87 0.86 -7.12
N ASN A 158 -13.87 1.17 -7.97
CA ASN A 158 -13.95 2.19 -9.01
C ASN A 158 -13.51 1.64 -10.38
N PRO A 159 -14.38 0.86 -11.06
CA PRO A 159 -14.06 0.24 -12.35
C PRO A 159 -13.63 1.24 -13.43
N ASP A 160 -14.18 2.46 -13.41
CA ASP A 160 -13.84 3.51 -14.39
C ASP A 160 -12.41 4.01 -14.19
N VAL A 161 -11.98 4.19 -12.93
CA VAL A 161 -10.60 4.54 -12.59
C VAL A 161 -9.66 3.42 -13.05
N LEU A 162 -9.98 2.17 -12.75
CA LEU A 162 -9.21 1.00 -13.21
C LEU A 162 -9.11 0.98 -14.74
N ALA A 163 -10.23 1.19 -15.47
CA ALA A 163 -10.26 1.20 -16.92
C ALA A 163 -9.37 2.30 -17.52
N GLN A 164 -9.31 3.48 -16.88
CA GLN A 164 -8.42 4.57 -17.28
C GLN A 164 -6.94 4.15 -17.20
N TYR A 165 -6.52 3.52 -16.11
CA TYR A 165 -5.14 3.07 -15.94
C TYR A 165 -4.79 1.87 -16.82
N ARG A 166 -5.72 0.94 -17.05
CA ARG A 166 -5.55 -0.17 -18.02
C ARG A 166 -5.37 0.33 -19.44
N ARG A 167 -6.08 1.37 -19.86
CA ARG A 167 -5.87 2.00 -21.16
C ARG A 167 -4.53 2.71 -21.26
N ARG A 168 -4.07 3.27 -20.15
CA ARG A 168 -2.78 3.99 -20.09
C ARG A 168 -1.61 3.04 -20.10
N PHE A 169 -1.59 2.07 -19.20
CA PHE A 169 -0.46 1.16 -19.00
C PHE A 169 -0.65 -0.11 -19.81
N ARG A 170 -0.06 -0.11 -21.01
CA ARG A 170 -0.07 -1.29 -21.89
C ARG A 170 1.08 -2.24 -21.60
N HIS A 171 2.11 -1.76 -20.93
CA HIS A 171 3.29 -2.54 -20.56
C HIS A 171 3.55 -2.37 -19.06
N ILE A 172 3.60 -3.49 -18.38
CA ILE A 172 3.92 -3.56 -16.94
C ILE A 172 5.20 -4.38 -16.82
N LEU A 173 6.21 -3.78 -16.21
CA LEU A 173 7.51 -4.39 -15.96
C LEU A 173 7.69 -4.47 -14.44
N VAL A 174 7.91 -5.66 -13.92
CA VAL A 174 8.13 -5.89 -12.48
C VAL A 174 9.51 -6.54 -12.35
N ASP A 175 10.38 -5.86 -11.62
CA ASP A 175 11.68 -6.38 -11.23
C ASP A 175 11.51 -7.31 -10.02
N GLU A 176 12.29 -8.40 -9.96
CA GLU A 176 12.23 -9.41 -8.88
C GLU A 176 10.79 -9.92 -8.62
N PHE A 177 10.06 -10.25 -9.67
CA PHE A 177 8.65 -10.64 -9.61
C PHE A 177 8.38 -11.80 -8.61
N GLN A 178 9.34 -12.70 -8.42
CA GLN A 178 9.24 -13.81 -7.47
C GLN A 178 9.09 -13.37 -6.01
N ASP A 179 9.45 -12.13 -5.67
CA ASP A 179 9.39 -11.58 -4.31
C ASP A 179 8.05 -10.89 -4.00
N THR A 180 7.09 -10.91 -4.96
CA THR A 180 5.77 -10.29 -4.77
C THR A 180 4.91 -11.04 -3.77
N ASN A 181 4.26 -10.31 -2.85
CA ASN A 181 3.23 -10.85 -2.00
C ASN A 181 1.84 -10.82 -2.69
N ALA A 182 0.82 -11.36 -2.00
CA ALA A 182 -0.53 -11.50 -2.57
C ALA A 182 -1.13 -10.16 -3.02
N ILE A 183 -1.03 -9.12 -2.20
CA ILE A 183 -1.61 -7.80 -2.53
C ILE A 183 -0.85 -7.10 -3.66
N GLN A 184 0.48 -7.26 -3.74
CA GLN A 184 1.30 -6.71 -4.82
C GLN A 184 1.00 -7.39 -6.15
N TYR A 185 0.79 -8.71 -6.13
CA TYR A 185 0.38 -9.44 -7.32
C TYR A 185 -1.03 -9.04 -7.80
N ALA A 186 -1.94 -8.81 -6.87
CA ALA A 186 -3.33 -8.45 -7.18
C ALA A 186 -3.49 -6.99 -7.63
N TRP A 187 -2.57 -6.11 -7.21
CA TRP A 187 -2.56 -4.69 -7.53
C TRP A 187 -2.15 -4.41 -8.97
#